data_440135d759bfb52a219cec29c49a1b8a
#
_entry.id   440135d759bfb52a219cec29c49a1b8a
#
_cell.length_a   1.000
_cell.length_b   1.000
_cell.length_c   1.000
_cell.angle_alpha   90.00
_cell.angle_beta   90.00
_cell.angle_gamma   90.00
#
_symmetry.space_group_name_H-M   'P 1'
#
loop_
_entity.id
_entity.type
_entity.pdbx_description
1 polymer ?
#
loop_
_entity_poly.entity_id
_entity_poly.type
_entity_poly.pdbx_seq_one_letter_code
_entity_poly.pdbx_strand_id
1 'polypeptide(L)'
;MQNHIVVIGKDSRAINLAAMIKTMELPFTSVIFDPELARRQMEKGELAVFGDAIDEPVLRKAYAHTSEMIIVSVGDLIKAMAITERVRSMNKHAFIIVRTRHVTDIEDLYRIGASQVIPEEFETAIDFFERILGKYLIPRMEIERALARIREDNYGIFRERHKVEGYSLLKDIPDIEIAAVKVSDKSVFAGKKISETAMRKTYGVTLVALKHNENIIPNPEPVTLISANDIVYLLGKPEMIAMAVNDLSEP
;
A
#
# COMPACT_ATOMS: atom_id res chain seq x y z
N MET A 1 2.14 -10.92 -19.30
CA MET A 1 2.09 -11.06 -17.84
C MET A 1 1.08 -10.05 -17.34
N GLN A 2 0.19 -10.39 -16.42
CA GLN A 2 -0.80 -9.46 -15.82
C GLN A 2 -0.68 -9.56 -14.30
N ASN A 3 -1.01 -8.48 -13.58
CA ASN A 3 -0.99 -8.41 -12.11
C ASN A 3 0.36 -8.84 -11.51
N HIS A 4 1.44 -8.27 -12.00
CA HIS A 4 2.79 -8.56 -11.52
C HIS A 4 3.50 -7.28 -11.08
N ILE A 5 4.61 -7.47 -10.38
CA ILE A 5 5.47 -6.41 -9.88
C ILE A 5 6.64 -6.22 -10.85
N VAL A 6 7.00 -4.97 -11.16
CA VAL A 6 8.25 -4.65 -11.89
C VAL A 6 9.20 -3.98 -10.92
N VAL A 7 10.38 -4.56 -10.72
CA VAL A 7 11.43 -4.00 -9.85
C VAL A 7 12.53 -3.41 -10.75
N ILE A 8 12.74 -2.10 -10.67
CA ILE A 8 13.72 -1.37 -11.46
C ILE A 8 14.87 -0.93 -10.55
N GLY A 9 16.09 -1.37 -10.85
CA GLY A 9 17.24 -0.97 -10.07
C GLY A 9 18.59 -1.43 -10.64
N LYS A 10 19.68 -0.85 -10.11
CA LYS A 10 21.03 -1.13 -10.56
C LYS A 10 21.96 -1.74 -9.49
N ASP A 11 21.47 -1.92 -8.29
CA ASP A 11 22.28 -2.30 -7.14
C ASP A 11 21.69 -3.50 -6.37
N SER A 12 22.43 -3.95 -5.36
CA SER A 12 22.04 -5.07 -4.51
C SER A 12 20.70 -4.88 -3.81
N ARG A 13 20.26 -3.64 -3.58
CA ARG A 13 18.99 -3.34 -2.91
C ARG A 13 17.78 -3.79 -3.75
N ALA A 14 17.81 -3.50 -5.05
CA ALA A 14 16.76 -3.96 -5.96
C ALA A 14 16.75 -5.50 -6.04
N ILE A 15 17.92 -6.14 -6.06
CA ILE A 15 18.03 -7.60 -6.08
C ILE A 15 17.53 -8.22 -4.76
N ASN A 16 17.88 -7.64 -3.62
CA ASN A 16 17.43 -8.12 -2.32
C ASN A 16 15.90 -7.99 -2.19
N LEU A 17 15.34 -6.87 -2.67
CA LEU A 17 13.88 -6.68 -2.70
C LEU A 17 13.21 -7.73 -3.60
N ALA A 18 13.75 -7.97 -4.80
CA ALA A 18 13.26 -9.01 -5.70
C ALA A 18 13.31 -10.40 -5.05
N ALA A 19 14.39 -10.71 -4.32
CA ALA A 19 14.52 -11.95 -3.56
C ALA A 19 13.44 -12.08 -2.46
N MET A 20 13.15 -11.00 -1.74
CA MET A 20 12.07 -10.98 -0.73
C MET A 20 10.69 -11.18 -1.38
N ILE A 21 10.40 -10.51 -2.49
CA ILE A 21 9.16 -10.68 -3.25
C ILE A 21 8.98 -12.15 -3.67
N LYS A 22 10.07 -12.78 -4.12
CA LYS A 22 10.08 -14.19 -4.50
C LYS A 22 9.72 -15.14 -3.34
N THR A 23 10.15 -14.87 -2.11
CA THR A 23 9.81 -15.71 -0.95
C THR A 23 8.31 -15.75 -0.67
N MET A 24 7.57 -14.74 -1.15
CA MET A 24 6.12 -14.65 -1.04
C MET A 24 5.39 -15.17 -2.28
N GLU A 25 6.12 -15.78 -3.23
CA GLU A 25 5.60 -16.34 -4.48
C GLU A 25 4.84 -15.32 -5.36
N LEU A 26 5.10 -14.01 -5.15
CA LEU A 26 4.48 -12.97 -5.96
C LEU A 26 5.15 -12.89 -7.35
N PRO A 27 4.38 -12.80 -8.44
CA PRO A 27 4.94 -12.70 -9.78
C PRO A 27 5.64 -11.36 -9.97
N PHE A 28 6.90 -11.39 -10.42
CA PHE A 28 7.66 -10.18 -10.68
C PHE A 28 8.60 -10.30 -11.87
N THR A 29 9.04 -9.15 -12.39
CA THR A 29 10.09 -9.00 -13.38
C THR A 29 11.06 -7.93 -12.92
N SER A 30 12.36 -8.12 -13.12
CA SER A 30 13.38 -7.13 -12.77
C SER A 30 13.91 -6.42 -14.01
N VAL A 31 14.09 -5.08 -13.94
CA VAL A 31 14.86 -4.31 -14.92
C VAL A 31 16.19 -3.93 -14.29
N ILE A 32 17.28 -4.42 -14.84
CA ILE A 32 18.62 -4.33 -14.25
C ILE A 32 19.55 -3.62 -15.23
N PHE A 33 20.18 -2.55 -14.76
CA PHE A 33 21.10 -1.73 -15.57
C PHE A 33 22.50 -2.35 -15.72
N ASP A 34 22.88 -3.26 -14.82
CA ASP A 34 24.18 -3.92 -14.84
C ASP A 34 24.07 -5.24 -15.62
N PRO A 35 24.88 -5.43 -16.69
CA PRO A 35 24.78 -6.61 -17.54
C PRO A 35 25.20 -7.90 -16.84
N GLU A 36 26.19 -7.84 -15.92
CA GLU A 36 26.62 -9.04 -15.19
C GLU A 36 25.57 -9.47 -14.16
N LEU A 37 24.97 -8.50 -13.45
CA LEU A 37 23.89 -8.76 -12.51
C LEU A 37 22.67 -9.30 -13.23
N ALA A 38 22.29 -8.73 -14.36
CA ALA A 38 21.17 -9.23 -15.17
C ALA A 38 21.41 -10.67 -15.60
N ARG A 39 22.60 -10.99 -16.14
CA ARG A 39 22.98 -12.34 -16.53
C ARG A 39 22.88 -13.32 -15.37
N ARG A 40 23.43 -12.97 -14.19
CA ARG A 40 23.36 -13.82 -12.99
C ARG A 40 21.94 -14.10 -12.53
N GLN A 41 21.04 -13.13 -12.68
CA GLN A 41 19.62 -13.35 -12.32
C GLN A 41 18.95 -14.27 -13.33
N MET A 42 19.21 -14.09 -14.63
CA MET A 42 18.69 -14.97 -15.68
C MET A 42 19.19 -16.43 -15.53
N GLU A 43 20.47 -16.60 -15.17
CA GLU A 43 21.05 -17.94 -14.89
C GLU A 43 20.39 -18.65 -13.71
N LYS A 44 19.83 -17.89 -12.75
CA LYS A 44 19.02 -18.41 -11.63
C LYS A 44 17.56 -18.68 -11.99
N GLY A 45 17.20 -18.49 -13.27
CA GLY A 45 15.82 -18.67 -13.76
C GLY A 45 14.88 -17.50 -13.42
N GLU A 46 15.43 -16.33 -13.02
CA GLU A 46 14.62 -15.14 -12.75
C GLU A 46 14.24 -14.43 -14.04
N LEU A 47 13.05 -13.87 -14.09
CA LEU A 47 12.63 -12.98 -15.17
C LEU A 47 13.33 -11.61 -15.01
N ALA A 48 14.42 -11.42 -15.73
CA ALA A 48 15.19 -10.19 -15.72
C ALA A 48 15.35 -9.62 -17.13
N VAL A 49 15.25 -8.31 -17.24
CA VAL A 49 15.49 -7.54 -18.47
C VAL A 49 16.70 -6.65 -18.23
N PHE A 50 17.72 -6.83 -19.06
CA PHE A 50 18.87 -5.92 -19.08
C PHE A 50 18.54 -4.68 -19.91
N GLY A 51 18.87 -3.48 -19.39
CA GLY A 51 18.75 -2.22 -20.12
C GLY A 51 18.49 -1.02 -19.25
N ASP A 52 18.46 0.16 -19.86
CA ASP A 52 18.08 1.39 -19.19
C ASP A 52 16.55 1.52 -19.14
N ALA A 53 16.01 1.68 -17.93
CA ALA A 53 14.56 1.80 -17.74
C ALA A 53 13.99 3.15 -18.19
N ILE A 54 14.81 4.10 -18.63
CA ILE A 54 14.34 5.30 -19.34
C ILE A 54 13.83 4.92 -20.74
N ASP A 55 14.38 3.86 -21.33
CA ASP A 55 14.02 3.38 -22.65
C ASP A 55 12.71 2.60 -22.62
N GLU A 56 11.71 3.10 -23.35
CA GLU A 56 10.39 2.47 -23.45
C GLU A 56 10.45 0.99 -23.90
N PRO A 57 11.26 0.58 -24.89
CA PRO A 57 11.36 -0.82 -25.27
C PRO A 57 11.81 -1.75 -24.14
N VAL A 58 12.66 -1.27 -23.23
CA VAL A 58 13.11 -2.04 -22.04
C VAL A 58 11.95 -2.24 -21.07
N LEU A 59 11.22 -1.16 -20.77
CA LEU A 59 10.03 -1.23 -19.91
C LEU A 59 8.93 -2.12 -20.52
N ARG A 60 8.74 -2.08 -21.85
CA ARG A 60 7.78 -2.98 -22.53
C ARG A 60 8.17 -4.45 -22.42
N LYS A 61 9.46 -4.78 -22.55
CA LYS A 61 9.96 -6.16 -22.35
C LYS A 61 9.74 -6.64 -20.92
N ALA A 62 9.78 -5.74 -19.94
CA ALA A 62 9.47 -6.04 -18.55
C ALA A 62 7.96 -6.04 -18.26
N TYR A 63 7.11 -5.83 -19.26
CA TYR A 63 5.64 -5.73 -19.15
C TYR A 63 5.17 -4.62 -18.22
N ALA A 64 5.93 -3.53 -18.06
CA ALA A 64 5.57 -2.40 -17.20
C ALA A 64 4.21 -1.77 -17.55
N HIS A 65 3.79 -1.84 -18.83
CA HIS A 65 2.50 -1.31 -19.31
C HIS A 65 1.27 -2.11 -18.81
N THR A 66 1.46 -3.32 -18.28
CA THR A 66 0.39 -4.19 -17.75
C THR A 66 0.64 -4.60 -16.30
N SER A 67 1.68 -4.06 -15.66
CA SER A 67 2.00 -4.35 -14.26
C SER A 67 1.03 -3.64 -13.32
N GLU A 68 0.77 -4.25 -12.18
CA GLU A 68 -0.01 -3.67 -11.10
C GLU A 68 0.84 -2.72 -10.26
N MET A 69 2.09 -3.10 -10.01
CA MET A 69 3.01 -2.34 -9.17
C MET A 69 4.37 -2.19 -9.84
N ILE A 70 4.97 -1.01 -9.71
CA ILE A 70 6.31 -0.74 -10.20
C ILE A 70 7.13 -0.09 -9.09
N ILE A 71 8.31 -0.65 -8.85
CA ILE A 71 9.22 -0.17 -7.81
C ILE A 71 10.45 0.41 -8.49
N VAL A 72 10.67 1.71 -8.32
CA VAL A 72 11.83 2.43 -8.86
C VAL A 72 12.85 2.60 -7.75
N SER A 73 13.83 1.68 -7.70
CA SER A 73 14.92 1.66 -6.71
C SER A 73 16.24 2.14 -7.31
N VAL A 74 16.23 3.37 -7.85
CA VAL A 74 17.40 4.01 -8.47
C VAL A 74 17.90 5.12 -7.55
N GLY A 75 19.21 5.15 -7.30
CA GLY A 75 19.81 6.12 -6.36
C GLY A 75 20.03 7.53 -6.93
N ASP A 76 19.88 7.71 -8.22
CA ASP A 76 19.99 9.00 -8.93
C ASP A 76 18.60 9.59 -9.09
N LEU A 77 18.37 10.78 -8.53
CA LEU A 77 17.07 11.44 -8.55
C LEU A 77 16.59 11.73 -9.97
N ILE A 78 17.46 12.24 -10.84
CA ILE A 78 17.08 12.61 -12.22
C ILE A 78 16.64 11.37 -12.98
N LYS A 79 17.35 10.26 -12.84
CA LYS A 79 16.96 8.98 -13.43
C LYS A 79 15.67 8.43 -12.83
N ALA A 80 15.52 8.50 -11.52
CA ALA A 80 14.30 8.07 -10.84
C ALA A 80 13.08 8.86 -11.34
N MET A 81 13.22 10.18 -11.50
CA MET A 81 12.18 11.06 -12.06
C MET A 81 11.84 10.67 -13.51
N ALA A 82 12.84 10.56 -14.37
CA ALA A 82 12.63 10.21 -15.79
C ALA A 82 11.96 8.83 -15.97
N ILE A 83 12.36 7.84 -15.16
CA ILE A 83 11.74 6.51 -15.17
C ILE A 83 10.29 6.60 -14.69
N THR A 84 10.03 7.31 -13.60
CA THR A 84 8.69 7.46 -13.02
C THR A 84 7.73 8.11 -14.02
N GLU A 85 8.14 9.19 -14.66
CA GLU A 85 7.37 9.88 -15.70
C GLU A 85 7.09 8.95 -16.89
N ARG A 86 8.12 8.23 -17.37
CA ARG A 86 7.98 7.28 -18.47
C ARG A 86 7.00 6.16 -18.12
N VAL A 87 7.15 5.56 -16.96
CA VAL A 87 6.24 4.52 -16.47
C VAL A 87 4.82 5.03 -16.36
N ARG A 88 4.61 6.21 -15.74
CA ARG A 88 3.28 6.80 -15.58
C ARG A 88 2.63 7.12 -16.94
N SER A 89 3.41 7.54 -17.93
CA SER A 89 2.90 7.77 -19.29
C SER A 89 2.43 6.49 -19.97
N MET A 90 3.11 5.36 -19.72
CA MET A 90 2.79 4.05 -20.29
C MET A 90 1.67 3.31 -19.53
N ASN A 91 1.61 3.49 -18.21
CA ASN A 91 0.65 2.82 -17.34
C ASN A 91 0.07 3.80 -16.31
N LYS A 92 -1.13 4.31 -16.61
CA LYS A 92 -1.81 5.31 -15.77
C LYS A 92 -2.32 4.73 -14.44
N HIS A 93 -2.48 3.42 -14.37
CA HIS A 93 -3.09 2.73 -13.21
C HIS A 93 -2.09 2.05 -12.29
N ALA A 94 -0.84 1.86 -12.72
CA ALA A 94 0.18 1.21 -11.89
C ALA A 94 0.39 1.95 -10.57
N PHE A 95 0.54 1.18 -9.50
CA PHE A 95 1.01 1.71 -8.22
C PHE A 95 2.53 1.85 -8.26
N ILE A 96 3.04 3.08 -8.33
CA ILE A 96 4.46 3.37 -8.51
C ILE A 96 5.07 3.76 -7.16
N ILE A 97 5.98 2.92 -6.66
CA ILE A 97 6.78 3.21 -5.47
C ILE A 97 8.16 3.69 -5.92
N VAL A 98 8.58 4.85 -5.44
CA VAL A 98 9.88 5.42 -5.79
C VAL A 98 10.72 5.60 -4.53
N ARG A 99 11.94 5.10 -4.55
CA ARG A 99 12.93 5.36 -3.51
C ARG A 99 13.72 6.63 -3.83
N THR A 100 13.88 7.50 -2.85
CA THR A 100 14.81 8.64 -2.92
C THR A 100 15.78 8.64 -1.74
N ARG A 101 16.82 9.45 -1.80
CA ARG A 101 17.73 9.66 -0.67
C ARG A 101 17.14 10.66 0.33
N HIS A 102 16.62 11.77 -0.17
CA HIS A 102 16.30 12.94 0.64
C HIS A 102 14.80 13.19 0.70
N VAL A 103 14.35 13.69 1.84
CA VAL A 103 12.96 14.10 2.06
C VAL A 103 12.55 15.25 1.11
N THR A 104 13.50 16.10 0.74
CA THR A 104 13.28 17.24 -0.18
C THR A 104 12.80 16.83 -1.57
N ASP A 105 13.07 15.59 -2.00
CA ASP A 105 12.75 15.12 -3.35
C ASP A 105 11.30 14.60 -3.46
N ILE A 106 10.63 14.42 -2.34
CA ILE A 106 9.33 13.74 -2.25
C ILE A 106 8.28 14.46 -3.08
N GLU A 107 8.19 15.79 -2.96
CA GLU A 107 7.16 16.58 -3.66
C GLU A 107 7.28 16.48 -5.18
N ASP A 108 8.50 16.54 -5.69
CA ASP A 108 8.75 16.46 -7.13
C ASP A 108 8.39 15.07 -7.67
N LEU A 109 8.72 14.01 -6.93
CA LEU A 109 8.38 12.63 -7.31
C LEU A 109 6.88 12.37 -7.32
N TYR A 110 6.12 12.91 -6.36
CA TYR A 110 4.65 12.83 -6.40
C TYR A 110 4.07 13.61 -7.57
N ARG A 111 4.61 14.79 -7.88
CA ARG A 111 4.14 15.65 -8.99
C ARG A 111 4.25 14.95 -10.34
N ILE A 112 5.29 14.15 -10.55
CA ILE A 112 5.49 13.40 -11.80
C ILE A 112 4.77 12.06 -11.84
N GLY A 113 4.04 11.69 -10.78
CA GLY A 113 3.13 10.56 -10.77
C GLY A 113 3.55 9.35 -9.94
N ALA A 114 4.49 9.48 -9.00
CA ALA A 114 4.71 8.47 -7.98
C ALA A 114 3.43 8.29 -7.14
N SER A 115 3.10 7.04 -6.79
CA SER A 115 2.00 6.72 -5.87
C SER A 115 2.46 6.75 -4.43
N GLN A 116 3.72 6.38 -4.20
CA GLN A 116 4.39 6.41 -2.90
C GLN A 116 5.86 6.73 -3.09
N VAL A 117 6.42 7.53 -2.18
CA VAL A 117 7.85 7.85 -2.14
C VAL A 117 8.43 7.41 -0.81
N ILE A 118 9.57 6.74 -0.85
CA ILE A 118 10.28 6.23 0.32
C ILE A 118 11.63 6.94 0.44
N PRO A 119 11.78 7.89 1.37
CA PRO A 119 13.06 8.56 1.61
C PRO A 119 13.96 7.69 2.50
N GLU A 120 15.11 7.28 1.97
CA GLU A 120 16.02 6.33 2.60
C GLU A 120 16.56 6.82 3.95
N GLU A 121 16.94 8.09 4.05
CA GLU A 121 17.44 8.69 5.29
C GLU A 121 16.38 8.68 6.41
N PHE A 122 15.12 8.86 6.03
CA PHE A 122 14.03 8.91 6.98
C PHE A 122 13.63 7.50 7.47
N GLU A 123 13.52 6.53 6.57
CA GLU A 123 13.23 5.15 6.96
C GLU A 123 14.34 4.53 7.82
N THR A 124 15.60 4.96 7.60
CA THR A 124 16.71 4.55 8.47
C THR A 124 16.51 5.10 9.89
N ALA A 125 16.09 6.35 10.04
CA ALA A 125 15.82 6.93 11.35
C ALA A 125 14.62 6.23 12.05
N ILE A 126 13.61 5.87 11.29
CA ILE A 126 12.46 5.10 11.80
C ILE A 126 12.92 3.72 12.30
N ASP A 127 13.77 2.99 11.56
CA ASP A 127 14.28 1.69 12.01
C ASP A 127 15.06 1.79 13.33
N PHE A 128 15.89 2.82 13.48
CA PHE A 128 16.54 3.08 14.78
C PHE A 128 15.54 3.35 15.88
N PHE A 129 14.55 4.19 15.62
CA PHE A 129 13.53 4.54 16.59
C PHE A 129 12.70 3.33 17.05
N GLU A 130 12.29 2.48 16.10
CA GLU A 130 11.61 1.22 16.39
C GLU A 130 12.41 0.32 17.34
N ARG A 131 13.72 0.16 17.05
CA ARG A 131 14.63 -0.64 17.90
C ARG A 131 14.79 -0.06 19.30
N ILE A 132 14.87 1.26 19.40
CA ILE A 132 14.93 1.96 20.70
C ILE A 132 13.66 1.66 21.49
N LEU A 133 12.47 1.88 20.92
CA LEU A 133 11.21 1.64 21.60
C LEU A 133 11.05 0.18 22.05
N GLY A 134 11.46 -0.78 21.20
CA GLY A 134 11.47 -2.20 21.55
C GLY A 134 12.38 -2.51 22.74
N LYS A 135 13.53 -1.83 22.87
CA LYS A 135 14.43 -1.99 24.01
C LYS A 135 13.83 -1.47 25.32
N TYR A 136 12.98 -0.44 25.24
CA TYR A 136 12.26 0.11 26.38
C TYR A 136 10.98 -0.65 26.70
N LEU A 137 10.77 -1.84 26.11
CA LEU A 137 9.63 -2.72 26.33
C LEU A 137 8.27 -2.07 26.04
N ILE A 138 8.25 -1.10 25.12
CA ILE A 138 7.01 -0.51 24.61
C ILE A 138 6.25 -1.62 23.84
N PRO A 139 4.93 -1.79 24.08
CA PRO A 139 4.13 -2.77 23.36
C PRO A 139 4.19 -2.57 21.83
N ARG A 140 4.28 -3.68 21.09
CA ARG A 140 4.45 -3.62 19.62
C ARG A 140 3.37 -2.79 18.92
N MET A 141 2.12 -2.91 19.34
CA MET A 141 1.01 -2.11 18.83
C MET A 141 1.20 -0.60 19.01
N GLU A 142 1.78 -0.17 20.13
CA GLU A 142 2.08 1.22 20.38
C GLU A 142 3.24 1.73 19.51
N ILE A 143 4.25 0.86 19.30
CA ILE A 143 5.36 1.16 18.38
C ILE A 143 4.82 1.35 16.97
N GLU A 144 4.02 0.42 16.46
CA GLU A 144 3.43 0.49 15.13
C GLU A 144 2.56 1.74 14.94
N ARG A 145 1.75 2.12 15.95
CA ARG A 145 0.97 3.35 15.92
C ARG A 145 1.84 4.61 15.92
N ALA A 146 2.90 4.64 16.73
CA ALA A 146 3.83 5.76 16.77
C ALA A 146 4.56 5.92 15.41
N LEU A 147 5.02 4.82 14.81
CA LEU A 147 5.68 4.84 13.51
C LEU A 147 4.73 5.26 12.38
N ALA A 148 3.48 4.79 12.42
CA ALA A 148 2.46 5.19 11.45
C ALA A 148 2.21 6.72 11.51
N ARG A 149 2.07 7.29 12.72
CA ARG A 149 1.92 8.75 12.91
C ARG A 149 3.13 9.51 12.36
N ILE A 150 4.35 9.06 12.66
CA ILE A 150 5.58 9.70 12.18
C ILE A 150 5.64 9.66 10.65
N ARG A 151 5.33 8.54 10.02
CA ARG A 151 5.28 8.41 8.56
C ARG A 151 4.20 9.32 7.96
N GLU A 152 3.02 9.37 8.58
CA GLU A 152 1.94 10.24 8.15
C GLU A 152 2.30 11.72 8.26
N ASP A 153 2.91 12.17 9.35
CA ASP A 153 3.29 13.57 9.55
C ASP A 153 4.36 14.02 8.56
N ASN A 154 5.36 13.19 8.29
CA ASN A 154 6.43 13.54 7.35
C ASN A 154 6.00 13.41 5.89
N TYR A 155 5.07 12.53 5.56
CA TYR A 155 4.47 12.44 4.23
C TYR A 155 3.19 13.29 4.11
N GLY A 156 2.54 13.65 5.22
CA GLY A 156 1.29 14.40 5.26
C GLY A 156 1.42 15.81 4.70
N ILE A 157 2.51 16.52 5.01
CA ILE A 157 2.82 17.87 4.50
C ILE A 157 2.80 17.90 2.95
N PHE A 158 3.23 16.82 2.30
CA PHE A 158 3.26 16.72 0.84
C PHE A 158 1.96 16.17 0.25
N ARG A 159 1.19 15.39 1.02
CA ARG A 159 -0.15 14.93 0.64
C ARG A 159 -1.21 16.04 0.75
N GLU A 160 -1.03 17.03 1.60
CA GLU A 160 -2.00 18.12 1.77
C GLU A 160 -2.21 18.96 0.52
N ARG A 161 -1.22 19.03 -0.38
CA ARG A 161 -1.37 19.67 -1.68
C ARG A 161 -2.21 18.87 -2.70
N HIS A 162 -2.46 17.59 -2.46
CA HIS A 162 -3.30 16.71 -3.32
C HIS A 162 -4.59 16.27 -2.64
N LYS A 163 -4.91 16.81 -1.47
CA LYS A 163 -6.19 16.54 -0.81
C LYS A 163 -7.32 17.27 -1.50
N VAL A 164 -8.23 16.51 -2.04
CA VAL A 164 -9.63 16.91 -2.13
C VAL A 164 -10.08 17.28 -0.71
N GLU A 165 -10.49 18.53 -0.52
CA GLU A 165 -10.99 19.08 0.75
C GLU A 165 -12.17 18.27 1.29
N GLY A 166 -11.96 17.17 1.92
CA GLY A 166 -13.03 16.33 2.47
C GLY A 166 -12.56 15.25 3.43
N TYR A 167 -11.30 14.84 3.33
CA TYR A 167 -10.77 13.73 4.15
C TYR A 167 -10.04 14.16 5.42
N SER A 168 -9.84 15.46 5.64
CA SER A 168 -9.11 16.01 6.78
C SER A 168 -9.86 15.95 8.12
N LEU A 169 -11.20 15.85 8.09
CA LEU A 169 -12.03 15.96 9.28
C LEU A 169 -12.02 14.72 10.20
N LEU A 170 -11.58 13.56 9.69
CA LEU A 170 -11.51 12.34 10.52
C LEU A 170 -10.24 12.28 11.40
N LYS A 171 -9.19 13.05 11.08
CA LYS A 171 -7.95 13.10 11.89
C LYS A 171 -8.09 13.94 13.16
N ASP A 172 -9.06 14.85 13.18
CA ASP A 172 -9.29 15.76 14.31
C ASP A 172 -10.25 15.21 15.37
N ILE A 173 -10.78 13.99 15.14
CA ILE A 173 -11.64 13.33 16.14
C ILE A 173 -10.79 12.24 16.81
N PRO A 174 -10.29 12.48 18.03
CA PRO A 174 -9.53 11.49 18.76
C PRO A 174 -10.36 10.23 18.98
N ASP A 175 -9.72 9.07 18.87
CA ASP A 175 -10.30 7.74 19.11
C ASP A 175 -11.38 7.26 18.10
N ILE A 176 -11.38 7.74 16.85
CA ILE A 176 -12.25 7.19 15.79
C ILE A 176 -11.40 6.64 14.64
N GLU A 177 -11.69 5.40 14.25
CA GLU A 177 -11.06 4.68 13.15
C GLU A 177 -12.08 4.17 12.14
N ILE A 178 -11.63 3.93 10.90
CA ILE A 178 -12.35 3.16 9.90
C ILE A 178 -11.60 1.84 9.70
N ALA A 179 -12.29 0.73 9.90
CA ALA A 179 -11.75 -0.60 9.64
C ALA A 179 -12.53 -1.29 8.52
N ALA A 180 -11.80 -1.98 7.65
CA ALA A 180 -12.37 -2.87 6.65
C ALA A 180 -12.34 -4.30 7.19
N VAL A 181 -13.49 -4.96 7.24
CA VAL A 181 -13.64 -6.29 7.83
C VAL A 181 -14.33 -7.20 6.82
N LYS A 182 -13.73 -8.35 6.53
CA LYS A 182 -14.33 -9.36 5.68
C LYS A 182 -15.33 -10.18 6.47
N VAL A 183 -16.55 -10.33 5.94
CA VAL A 183 -17.63 -11.11 6.55
C VAL A 183 -17.35 -12.61 6.32
N SER A 184 -17.20 -13.37 7.40
CA SER A 184 -17.05 -14.82 7.34
C SER A 184 -18.35 -15.51 6.87
N ASP A 185 -18.21 -16.66 6.24
CA ASP A 185 -19.36 -17.50 5.86
C ASP A 185 -20.20 -17.95 7.07
N LYS A 186 -19.58 -17.99 8.26
CA LYS A 186 -20.20 -18.36 9.53
C LYS A 186 -20.60 -17.17 10.38
N SER A 187 -20.36 -15.95 9.91
CA SER A 187 -20.73 -14.73 10.63
C SER A 187 -22.22 -14.68 10.93
N VAL A 188 -22.56 -14.25 12.14
CA VAL A 188 -23.95 -14.01 12.56
C VAL A 188 -24.63 -12.92 11.72
N PHE A 189 -23.90 -12.16 10.96
CA PHE A 189 -24.39 -11.08 10.09
C PHE A 189 -24.58 -11.50 8.64
N ALA A 190 -24.01 -12.63 8.21
CA ALA A 190 -24.18 -13.12 6.85
C ALA A 190 -25.65 -13.44 6.56
N GLY A 191 -26.18 -12.90 5.46
CA GLY A 191 -27.58 -13.05 5.06
C GLY A 191 -28.57 -12.11 5.76
N LYS A 192 -28.11 -11.21 6.65
CA LYS A 192 -28.98 -10.22 7.32
C LYS A 192 -28.94 -8.88 6.61
N LYS A 193 -30.03 -8.12 6.74
CA LYS A 193 -30.06 -6.70 6.37
C LYS A 193 -29.27 -5.88 7.38
N ILE A 194 -28.69 -4.77 6.94
CA ILE A 194 -27.96 -3.85 7.84
C ILE A 194 -28.80 -3.43 9.03
N SER A 195 -30.09 -3.14 8.82
CA SER A 195 -31.03 -2.80 9.89
C SER A 195 -31.22 -3.88 10.95
N GLU A 196 -31.01 -5.15 10.58
CA GLU A 196 -31.20 -6.30 11.47
C GLU A 196 -29.95 -6.60 12.30
N THR A 197 -28.79 -6.05 11.91
CA THR A 197 -27.52 -6.28 12.61
C THR A 197 -27.40 -5.52 13.92
N ALA A 198 -28.17 -4.45 14.09
CA ALA A 198 -28.11 -3.55 15.25
C ALA A 198 -26.69 -3.06 15.60
N MET A 199 -25.75 -3.03 14.63
CA MET A 199 -24.31 -2.72 14.84
C MET A 199 -24.08 -1.45 15.65
N ARG A 200 -24.83 -0.38 15.34
CA ARG A 200 -24.72 0.89 16.03
C ARG A 200 -25.17 0.80 17.52
N LYS A 201 -26.19 -0.01 17.80
CA LYS A 201 -26.73 -0.16 19.16
C LYS A 201 -25.89 -1.10 20.00
N THR A 202 -25.42 -2.20 19.38
CA THR A 202 -24.70 -3.27 20.10
C THR A 202 -23.22 -2.96 20.28
N TYR A 203 -22.56 -2.46 19.24
CA TYR A 203 -21.11 -2.27 19.21
C TYR A 203 -20.69 -0.79 19.16
N GLY A 204 -21.62 0.16 19.01
CA GLY A 204 -21.28 1.57 18.86
C GLY A 204 -20.57 1.93 17.55
N VAL A 205 -20.60 1.04 16.55
CA VAL A 205 -19.95 1.24 15.24
C VAL A 205 -20.98 1.58 14.16
N THR A 206 -20.56 2.37 13.18
CA THR A 206 -21.40 2.72 12.02
C THR A 206 -20.81 2.08 10.77
N LEU A 207 -21.61 1.32 10.02
CA LEU A 207 -21.24 0.79 8.72
C LEU A 207 -21.34 1.91 7.68
N VAL A 208 -20.21 2.34 7.14
CA VAL A 208 -20.10 3.49 6.22
C VAL A 208 -20.02 3.09 4.76
N ALA A 209 -19.58 1.86 4.46
CA ALA A 209 -19.59 1.31 3.11
C ALA A 209 -19.65 -0.22 3.15
N LEU A 210 -20.12 -0.82 2.06
CA LEU A 210 -20.12 -2.26 1.82
C LEU A 210 -19.49 -2.54 0.46
N LYS A 211 -18.50 -3.44 0.40
CA LYS A 211 -17.99 -3.95 -0.87
C LYS A 211 -18.53 -5.35 -1.11
N HIS A 212 -19.31 -5.49 -2.16
CA HIS A 212 -19.83 -6.76 -2.65
C HIS A 212 -19.15 -7.08 -4.00
N ASN A 213 -18.32 -8.11 -4.03
CA ASN A 213 -17.42 -8.41 -5.15
C ASN A 213 -16.54 -7.19 -5.49
N GLU A 214 -16.62 -6.68 -6.72
CA GLU A 214 -15.88 -5.50 -7.19
C GLU A 214 -16.64 -4.18 -6.98
N ASN A 215 -17.88 -4.22 -6.49
CA ASN A 215 -18.72 -3.04 -6.35
C ASN A 215 -18.71 -2.51 -4.91
N ILE A 216 -18.39 -1.23 -4.74
CA ILE A 216 -18.42 -0.53 -3.45
C ILE A 216 -19.71 0.29 -3.38
N ILE A 217 -20.51 0.03 -2.35
CA ILE A 217 -21.74 0.75 -2.04
C ILE A 217 -21.44 1.68 -0.86
N PRO A 218 -21.22 2.98 -1.08
CA PRO A 218 -21.05 3.95 0.01
C PRO A 218 -22.43 4.24 0.65
N ASN A 219 -22.45 4.44 1.97
CA ASN A 219 -23.65 4.70 2.75
C ASN A 219 -24.80 3.74 2.38
N PRO A 220 -24.62 2.41 2.50
CA PRO A 220 -25.62 1.46 2.06
C PRO A 220 -26.93 1.64 2.85
N GLU A 221 -28.03 1.44 2.15
CA GLU A 221 -29.37 1.56 2.76
C GLU A 221 -29.60 0.50 3.85
N PRO A 222 -30.43 0.79 4.85
CA PRO A 222 -30.75 -0.15 5.94
C PRO A 222 -31.28 -1.52 5.48
N VAL A 223 -31.85 -1.58 4.29
CA VAL A 223 -32.40 -2.81 3.66
C VAL A 223 -31.34 -3.61 2.89
N THR A 224 -30.12 -3.07 2.71
CA THR A 224 -29.03 -3.75 2.02
C THR A 224 -28.65 -5.02 2.78
N LEU A 225 -28.54 -6.14 2.06
CA LEU A 225 -28.09 -7.42 2.61
C LEU A 225 -26.57 -7.44 2.73
N ILE A 226 -26.08 -7.99 3.82
CA ILE A 226 -24.67 -8.33 4.03
C ILE A 226 -24.49 -9.80 3.65
N SER A 227 -23.66 -10.07 2.68
CA SER A 227 -23.39 -11.44 2.22
C SER A 227 -22.06 -11.96 2.79
N ALA A 228 -21.92 -13.28 2.86
CA ALA A 228 -20.62 -13.89 3.12
C ALA A 228 -19.60 -13.43 2.07
N ASN A 229 -18.36 -13.22 2.51
CA ASN A 229 -17.25 -12.67 1.73
C ASN A 229 -17.33 -11.19 1.37
N ASP A 230 -18.40 -10.48 1.73
CA ASP A 230 -18.41 -9.02 1.62
C ASP A 230 -17.34 -8.38 2.51
N ILE A 231 -16.92 -7.17 2.15
CA ILE A 231 -16.09 -6.34 3.02
C ILE A 231 -16.96 -5.19 3.53
N VAL A 232 -17.12 -5.12 4.84
CA VAL A 232 -17.81 -4.01 5.51
C VAL A 232 -16.79 -3.01 6.03
N TYR A 233 -17.06 -1.72 5.82
CA TYR A 233 -16.27 -0.62 6.35
C TYR A 233 -16.97 -0.03 7.56
N LEU A 234 -16.35 -0.18 8.73
CA LEU A 234 -16.90 0.23 10.02
C LEU A 234 -16.19 1.48 10.54
N LEU A 235 -16.96 2.46 10.98
CA LEU A 235 -16.49 3.67 11.66
C LEU A 235 -16.81 3.57 13.13
N GLY A 236 -15.84 3.74 14.02
CA GLY A 236 -16.04 3.70 15.47
C GLY A 236 -14.74 3.79 16.25
N LYS A 237 -14.82 3.65 17.56
CA LYS A 237 -13.63 3.53 18.41
C LYS A 237 -12.93 2.18 18.17
N PRO A 238 -11.59 2.11 18.25
CA PRO A 238 -10.83 0.87 18.03
C PRO A 238 -11.35 -0.32 18.85
N GLU A 239 -11.67 -0.08 20.10
CA GLU A 239 -12.18 -1.10 21.03
C GLU A 239 -13.55 -1.63 20.59
N MET A 240 -14.43 -0.75 20.12
CA MET A 240 -15.77 -1.08 19.65
C MET A 240 -15.72 -1.82 18.30
N ILE A 241 -14.80 -1.41 17.41
CA ILE A 241 -14.55 -2.09 16.15
C ILE A 241 -14.03 -3.50 16.42
N ALA A 242 -13.07 -3.67 17.35
CA ALA A 242 -12.55 -4.99 17.71
C ALA A 242 -13.64 -5.96 18.20
N MET A 243 -14.63 -5.48 18.95
CA MET A 243 -15.79 -6.29 19.36
C MET A 243 -16.67 -6.71 18.17
N ALA A 244 -16.92 -5.79 17.24
CA ALA A 244 -17.71 -6.09 16.03
C ALA A 244 -16.96 -7.04 15.07
N VAL A 245 -15.62 -6.96 15.01
CA VAL A 245 -14.77 -7.82 14.18
C VAL A 245 -14.91 -9.28 14.59
N ASN A 246 -14.96 -9.59 15.88
CA ASN A 246 -15.10 -10.96 16.35
C ASN A 246 -16.37 -11.61 15.77
N ASP A 247 -17.50 -10.94 15.84
CA ASP A 247 -18.79 -11.46 15.33
C ASP A 247 -18.91 -11.44 13.80
N LEU A 248 -18.05 -10.63 13.12
CA LEU A 248 -17.97 -10.60 11.65
C LEU A 248 -17.02 -11.67 11.09
N SER A 249 -15.94 -11.99 11.81
CA SER A 249 -14.84 -12.83 11.32
C SER A 249 -14.85 -14.24 11.92
N GLU A 250 -15.43 -14.43 13.11
CA GLU A 250 -15.50 -15.72 13.81
C GLU A 250 -16.95 -16.21 13.95
N PRO A 251 -17.14 -17.54 14.01
CA PRO A 251 -18.46 -18.14 14.24
C PRO A 251 -18.91 -18.02 15.68
#